data_a736117ade09ae2d68d25d7fef7511eb
#
_entry.id   a736117ade09ae2d68d25d7fef7511eb
#
_cell.length_a   1.000
_cell.length_b   1.000
_cell.length_c   1.000
_cell.angle_alpha   90.00
_cell.angle_beta   90.00
_cell.angle_gamma   90.00
#
_symmetry.space_group_name_H-M   'P 1'
#
loop_
_entity.id
_entity.type
_entity.pdbx_description
1 polymer ?
#
loop_
_entity_poly.entity_id
_entity_poly.type
_entity_poly.pdbx_seq_one_letter_code
_entity_poly.pdbx_strand_id
1 'polypeptide(L)'
;MKEDLFTLHNVIFGVYPYLCLAVFGIGSWLRFDRDQYGWKTDSSQLLSKGSMRWASNLFHVGILAIFGGHFVGLLTPHFVFAAVMPDITHQYVAITAGSIFGITAFIGGIILLFRRFFNPRISLTSRWADKFILLLLMITLTLGLLTIPVSLGHAGHGDPRIVTALAEWIQSIMYLHPAPAYIEGVDMIFKIHLIFGMTVFLVFPFTRMVHIWSAPFGYLLRAYQIVRSKKHKYQEHDRYDLGKPVDF
;
A
#
# COMPACT_ATOMS: atom_id res chain seq x y z
N MET A 1 21.47 -33.14 7.64
CA MET A 1 22.28 -31.97 7.33
C MET A 1 21.68 -30.83 8.11
N LYS A 2 22.29 -30.34 9.17
CA LYS A 2 21.82 -29.16 9.89
C LYS A 2 22.11 -27.98 8.94
N GLU A 3 21.11 -27.52 8.23
CA GLU A 3 21.21 -26.22 7.57
C GLU A 3 21.49 -25.22 8.66
N ASP A 4 22.61 -24.50 8.54
CA ASP A 4 22.98 -23.49 9.52
C ASP A 4 21.88 -22.42 9.52
N LEU A 5 21.08 -22.41 10.58
CA LEU A 5 19.97 -21.49 10.79
C LEU A 5 20.43 -20.01 10.70
N PHE A 6 21.73 -19.80 10.81
CA PHE A 6 22.38 -18.49 10.82
C PHE A 6 23.01 -18.07 9.49
N THR A 7 22.75 -18.77 8.38
CA THR A 7 23.14 -18.22 7.09
C THR A 7 22.35 -16.92 6.85
N LEU A 8 22.99 -15.94 6.23
CA LEU A 8 22.33 -14.64 5.93
C LEU A 8 21.00 -14.85 5.19
N HIS A 9 20.93 -15.83 4.29
CA HIS A 9 19.73 -16.21 3.57
C HIS A 9 18.60 -16.66 4.50
N ASN A 10 18.89 -17.57 5.43
CA ASN A 10 17.90 -18.09 6.39
C ASN A 10 17.42 -17.02 7.36
N VAL A 11 18.30 -16.10 7.78
CA VAL A 11 17.91 -14.96 8.61
C VAL A 11 16.97 -14.03 7.85
N ILE A 12 17.29 -13.67 6.60
CA ILE A 12 16.50 -12.72 5.81
C ILE A 12 15.15 -13.33 5.38
N PHE A 13 15.11 -14.57 4.92
CA PHE A 13 13.89 -15.18 4.36
C PHE A 13 13.18 -16.16 5.29
N GLY A 14 13.81 -16.52 6.41
CA GLY A 14 13.20 -17.38 7.43
C GLY A 14 12.80 -16.66 8.71
N VAL A 15 13.64 -15.75 9.24
CA VAL A 15 13.41 -15.09 10.55
C VAL A 15 12.82 -13.68 10.39
N TYR A 16 13.39 -12.88 9.49
CA TYR A 16 12.99 -11.48 9.30
C TYR A 16 11.49 -11.27 9.00
N PRO A 17 10.80 -12.11 8.19
CA PRO A 17 9.37 -12.00 7.97
C PRO A 17 8.56 -12.07 9.26
N TYR A 18 8.90 -12.96 10.18
CA TYR A 18 8.21 -13.09 11.48
C TYR A 18 8.43 -11.87 12.37
N LEU A 19 9.67 -11.34 12.37
CA LEU A 19 9.95 -10.08 13.06
C LEU A 19 9.07 -8.96 12.52
N CYS A 20 8.98 -8.82 11.20
CA CYS A 20 8.16 -7.81 10.55
C CYS A 20 6.67 -7.96 10.88
N LEU A 21 6.13 -9.18 10.83
CA LEU A 21 4.74 -9.47 11.15
C LEU A 21 4.43 -9.27 12.63
N ALA A 22 5.35 -9.66 13.53
CA ALA A 22 5.20 -9.45 14.96
C ALA A 22 5.16 -7.96 15.30
N VAL A 23 6.09 -7.17 14.76
CA VAL A 23 6.12 -5.70 14.95
C VAL A 23 4.87 -5.06 14.34
N PHE A 24 4.46 -5.50 13.16
CA PHE A 24 3.23 -5.03 12.50
C PHE A 24 1.99 -5.25 13.36
N GLY A 25 1.78 -6.48 13.87
CA GLY A 25 0.61 -6.82 14.67
C GLY A 25 0.64 -6.19 16.06
N ILE A 26 1.69 -6.48 16.84
CA ILE A 26 1.83 -6.00 18.21
C ILE A 26 1.99 -4.47 18.25
N GLY A 27 2.81 -3.92 17.35
CA GLY A 27 3.04 -2.46 17.27
C GLY A 27 1.77 -1.70 16.87
N SER A 28 0.97 -2.22 15.94
CA SER A 28 -0.31 -1.63 15.58
C SER A 28 -1.30 -1.67 16.74
N TRP A 29 -1.39 -2.79 17.46
CA TRP A 29 -2.23 -2.92 18.64
C TRP A 29 -1.81 -1.96 19.75
N LEU A 30 -0.53 -1.92 20.11
CA LEU A 30 -0.01 -1.01 21.14
C LEU A 30 -0.25 0.46 20.78
N ARG A 31 -0.08 0.82 19.51
CA ARG A 31 -0.34 2.18 19.06
C ARG A 31 -1.83 2.52 19.10
N PHE A 32 -2.71 1.59 18.73
CA PHE A 32 -4.15 1.77 18.84
C PHE A 32 -4.58 2.02 20.29
N ASP A 33 -4.02 1.27 21.23
CA ASP A 33 -4.36 1.37 22.65
C ASP A 33 -3.80 2.63 23.29
N ARG A 34 -2.53 3.00 22.99
CA ARG A 34 -1.80 4.04 23.73
C ARG A 34 -1.70 5.40 23.05
N ASP A 35 -1.81 5.45 21.73
CA ASP A 35 -1.67 6.69 20.93
C ASP A 35 -2.83 6.88 19.96
N GLN A 36 -4.05 6.94 20.48
CA GLN A 36 -5.26 7.13 19.66
C GLN A 36 -5.28 8.48 18.93
N TYR A 37 -4.70 9.54 19.52
CA TYR A 37 -4.60 10.85 18.89
C TYR A 37 -3.61 10.90 17.73
N GLY A 38 -2.58 10.07 17.76
CA GLY A 38 -1.64 9.86 16.66
C GLY A 38 -2.18 8.99 15.51
N TRP A 39 -3.35 8.38 15.70
CA TRP A 39 -3.99 7.48 14.73
C TRP A 39 -4.77 8.26 13.67
N LYS A 40 -4.06 8.94 12.78
CA LYS A 40 -4.65 9.83 11.76
C LYS A 40 -3.82 9.90 10.48
N THR A 41 -4.44 10.42 9.41
CA THR A 41 -3.80 10.53 8.09
C THR A 41 -3.02 11.82 7.88
N ASP A 42 -3.23 12.87 8.70
CA ASP A 42 -2.66 14.21 8.54
C ASP A 42 -2.69 14.69 7.06
N SER A 43 -3.91 14.81 6.52
CA SER A 43 -4.11 15.16 5.10
C SER A 43 -3.65 16.58 4.80
N SER A 44 -2.87 16.74 3.74
CA SER A 44 -2.43 18.06 3.24
C SER A 44 -3.39 18.68 2.20
N GLN A 45 -4.60 18.15 2.06
CA GLN A 45 -5.57 18.59 1.04
C GLN A 45 -5.99 20.05 1.21
N LEU A 46 -6.12 20.54 2.45
CA LEU A 46 -6.47 21.94 2.74
C LEU A 46 -5.35 22.91 2.35
N LEU A 47 -4.09 22.48 2.41
CA LEU A 47 -2.93 23.33 2.10
C LEU A 47 -2.75 23.58 0.59
N SER A 48 -3.17 22.61 -0.24
CA SER A 48 -3.10 22.73 -1.71
C SER A 48 -4.04 21.70 -2.33
N LYS A 49 -5.09 22.16 -3.03
CA LYS A 49 -6.18 21.30 -3.54
C LYS A 49 -5.91 20.71 -4.92
N GLY A 50 -5.20 21.40 -5.82
CA GLY A 50 -5.14 21.14 -7.25
C GLY A 50 -4.78 19.70 -7.63
N SER A 51 -3.50 19.33 -7.52
CA SER A 51 -3.02 18.00 -7.92
C SER A 51 -3.33 16.89 -6.92
N MET A 52 -3.69 17.23 -5.67
CA MET A 52 -3.85 16.26 -4.58
C MET A 52 -4.94 15.22 -4.85
N ARG A 53 -6.09 15.63 -5.36
CA ARG A 53 -7.22 14.73 -5.59
C ARG A 53 -6.88 13.64 -6.59
N TRP A 54 -6.35 14.04 -7.74
CA TRP A 54 -5.99 13.09 -8.80
C TRP A 54 -4.83 12.19 -8.39
N ALA A 55 -3.76 12.78 -7.85
CA ALA A 55 -2.60 12.01 -7.42
C ALA A 55 -2.94 11.00 -6.31
N SER A 56 -3.73 11.43 -5.33
CA SER A 56 -4.17 10.54 -4.25
C SER A 56 -5.07 9.42 -4.76
N ASN A 57 -6.03 9.73 -5.65
CA ASN A 57 -6.92 8.71 -6.20
C ASN A 57 -6.15 7.68 -7.04
N LEU A 58 -5.27 8.13 -7.96
CA LEU A 58 -4.44 7.24 -8.77
C LEU A 58 -3.57 6.34 -7.88
N PHE A 59 -2.91 6.94 -6.88
CA PHE A 59 -2.07 6.18 -5.95
C PHE A 59 -2.88 5.15 -5.18
N HIS A 60 -4.02 5.52 -4.58
CA HIS A 60 -4.80 4.60 -3.76
C HIS A 60 -5.48 3.51 -4.59
N VAL A 61 -6.04 3.83 -5.75
CA VAL A 61 -6.62 2.82 -6.64
C VAL A 61 -5.56 1.81 -7.08
N GLY A 62 -4.40 2.30 -7.52
CA GLY A 62 -3.31 1.43 -7.95
C GLY A 62 -2.75 0.58 -6.80
N ILE A 63 -2.41 1.20 -5.66
CA ILE A 63 -1.79 0.48 -4.54
C ILE A 63 -2.75 -0.54 -3.89
N LEU A 64 -4.04 -0.23 -3.79
CA LEU A 64 -5.03 -1.16 -3.26
C LEU A 64 -5.25 -2.35 -4.21
N ALA A 65 -5.27 -2.10 -5.51
CA ALA A 65 -5.38 -3.18 -6.51
C ALA A 65 -4.13 -4.07 -6.49
N ILE A 66 -2.91 -3.49 -6.38
CA ILE A 66 -1.65 -4.24 -6.23
C ILE A 66 -1.70 -5.08 -4.95
N PHE A 67 -2.05 -4.48 -3.82
CA PHE A 67 -2.13 -5.18 -2.54
C PHE A 67 -3.14 -6.33 -2.59
N GLY A 68 -4.33 -6.09 -3.15
CA GLY A 68 -5.34 -7.13 -3.37
C GLY A 68 -4.83 -8.25 -4.29
N GLY A 69 -4.13 -7.90 -5.36
CA GLY A 69 -3.50 -8.86 -6.27
C GLY A 69 -2.45 -9.73 -5.59
N HIS A 70 -1.58 -9.13 -4.76
CA HIS A 70 -0.61 -9.87 -3.95
C HIS A 70 -1.30 -10.77 -2.92
N PHE A 71 -2.33 -10.25 -2.25
CA PHE A 71 -3.08 -11.03 -1.27
C PHE A 71 -3.72 -12.27 -1.92
N VAL A 72 -4.42 -12.07 -3.01
CA VAL A 72 -5.05 -13.19 -3.75
C VAL A 72 -4.00 -14.08 -4.40
N GLY A 73 -3.03 -13.51 -5.12
CA GLY A 73 -2.07 -14.27 -5.90
C GLY A 73 -1.06 -15.09 -5.07
N LEU A 74 -0.70 -14.63 -3.88
CA LEU A 74 0.31 -15.31 -3.05
C LEU A 74 -0.29 -16.15 -1.91
N LEU A 75 -1.45 -15.75 -1.37
CA LEU A 75 -2.05 -16.47 -0.23
C LEU A 75 -3.05 -17.54 -0.65
N THR A 76 -3.59 -17.50 -1.86
CA THR A 76 -4.48 -18.57 -2.33
C THR A 76 -3.66 -19.84 -2.57
N PRO A 77 -4.05 -20.97 -1.99
CA PRO A 77 -3.35 -22.24 -2.20
C PRO A 77 -3.29 -22.64 -3.67
N HIS A 78 -2.18 -23.22 -4.10
CA HIS A 78 -1.93 -23.59 -5.49
C HIS A 78 -3.06 -24.46 -6.08
N PHE A 79 -3.60 -25.41 -5.31
CA PHE A 79 -4.68 -26.29 -5.80
C PHE A 79 -5.96 -25.52 -6.20
N VAL A 80 -6.21 -24.36 -5.60
CA VAL A 80 -7.36 -23.51 -5.95
C VAL A 80 -7.12 -22.83 -7.29
N PHE A 81 -5.91 -22.29 -7.52
CA PHE A 81 -5.57 -21.70 -8.82
C PHE A 81 -5.52 -22.74 -9.92
N ALA A 82 -4.91 -23.89 -9.66
CA ALA A 82 -4.81 -24.98 -10.63
C ALA A 82 -6.19 -25.52 -11.08
N ALA A 83 -7.21 -25.42 -10.22
CA ALA A 83 -8.58 -25.76 -10.58
C ALA A 83 -9.27 -24.74 -11.50
N VAL A 84 -8.78 -23.49 -11.52
CA VAL A 84 -9.40 -22.39 -12.29
C VAL A 84 -8.61 -22.07 -13.55
N MET A 85 -7.27 -22.08 -13.48
CA MET A 85 -6.42 -21.72 -14.62
C MET A 85 -5.02 -22.35 -14.51
N PRO A 86 -4.33 -22.58 -15.65
CA PRO A 86 -2.92 -23.00 -15.67
C PRO A 86 -2.01 -21.96 -15.04
N ASP A 87 -0.90 -22.39 -14.42
CA ASP A 87 0.07 -21.52 -13.73
C ASP A 87 0.65 -20.43 -14.65
N ILE A 88 0.91 -20.76 -15.90
CA ILE A 88 1.39 -19.79 -16.88
C ILE A 88 0.34 -18.69 -17.16
N THR A 89 -0.94 -19.04 -17.18
CA THR A 89 -2.03 -18.04 -17.33
C THR A 89 -2.10 -17.15 -16.09
N HIS A 90 -2.00 -17.73 -14.90
CA HIS A 90 -1.93 -16.98 -13.65
C HIS A 90 -0.77 -15.98 -13.67
N GLN A 91 0.41 -16.38 -14.13
CA GLN A 91 1.57 -15.51 -14.26
C GLN A 91 1.30 -14.34 -15.22
N TYR A 92 0.70 -14.57 -16.40
CA TYR A 92 0.34 -13.50 -17.34
C TYR A 92 -0.71 -12.54 -16.75
N VAL A 93 -1.70 -13.04 -16.02
CA VAL A 93 -2.69 -12.22 -15.32
C VAL A 93 -1.99 -11.34 -14.28
N ALA A 94 -1.08 -11.90 -13.48
CA ALA A 94 -0.32 -11.17 -12.47
C ALA A 94 0.57 -10.07 -13.11
N ILE A 95 1.27 -10.38 -14.21
CA ILE A 95 2.08 -9.41 -14.96
C ILE A 95 1.21 -8.29 -15.52
N THR A 96 0.08 -8.60 -16.14
CA THR A 96 -0.79 -7.59 -16.76
C THR A 96 -1.43 -6.68 -15.71
N ALA A 97 -2.02 -7.26 -14.68
CA ALA A 97 -2.62 -6.50 -13.58
C ALA A 97 -1.56 -5.68 -12.84
N GLY A 98 -0.41 -6.29 -12.53
CA GLY A 98 0.72 -5.62 -11.88
C GLY A 98 1.25 -4.44 -12.71
N SER A 99 1.31 -4.57 -14.03
CA SER A 99 1.72 -3.47 -14.93
C SER A 99 0.72 -2.31 -14.90
N ILE A 100 -0.56 -2.58 -15.11
CA ILE A 100 -1.61 -1.55 -15.17
C ILE A 100 -1.70 -0.80 -13.85
N PHE A 101 -1.89 -1.52 -12.75
CA PHE A 101 -2.08 -0.90 -11.44
C PHE A 101 -0.76 -0.38 -10.85
N GLY A 102 0.37 -1.02 -11.18
CA GLY A 102 1.69 -0.54 -10.80
C GLY A 102 2.04 0.80 -11.43
N ILE A 103 1.84 0.97 -12.73
CA ILE A 103 2.05 2.25 -13.42
C ILE A 103 1.07 3.31 -12.89
N THR A 104 -0.20 2.94 -12.68
CA THR A 104 -1.20 3.85 -12.10
C THR A 104 -0.78 4.37 -10.72
N ALA A 105 -0.35 3.46 -9.82
CA ALA A 105 0.16 3.82 -8.50
C ALA A 105 1.43 4.65 -8.59
N PHE A 106 2.33 4.32 -9.52
CA PHE A 106 3.61 5.02 -9.71
C PHE A 106 3.40 6.47 -10.13
N ILE A 107 2.53 6.73 -11.11
CA ILE A 107 2.20 8.09 -11.56
C ILE A 107 1.62 8.90 -10.39
N GLY A 108 0.62 8.34 -9.68
CA GLY A 108 0.04 9.00 -8.51
C GLY A 108 1.07 9.26 -7.42
N GLY A 109 1.90 8.26 -7.12
CA GLY A 109 2.94 8.32 -6.09
C GLY A 109 4.05 9.33 -6.38
N ILE A 110 4.51 9.42 -7.63
CA ILE A 110 5.50 10.42 -8.06
C ILE A 110 4.96 11.84 -7.81
N ILE A 111 3.74 12.12 -8.20
CA ILE A 111 3.12 13.45 -7.99
C ILE A 111 3.03 13.75 -6.48
N LEU A 112 2.63 12.76 -5.65
CA LEU A 112 2.58 12.91 -4.20
C LEU A 112 3.97 13.13 -3.60
N LEU A 113 5.00 12.43 -4.10
CA LEU A 113 6.38 12.56 -3.67
C LEU A 113 6.91 13.97 -3.95
N PHE A 114 6.81 14.43 -5.22
CA PHE A 114 7.22 15.77 -5.59
C PHE A 114 6.52 16.83 -4.76
N ARG A 115 5.21 16.72 -4.60
CA ARG A 115 4.42 17.62 -3.80
C ARG A 115 4.91 17.67 -2.34
N ARG A 116 5.24 16.52 -1.74
CA ARG A 116 5.63 16.44 -0.33
C ARG A 116 7.04 16.97 -0.07
N PHE A 117 7.95 16.82 -1.05
CA PHE A 117 9.32 17.27 -0.89
C PHE A 117 9.55 18.70 -1.37
N PHE A 118 8.93 19.11 -2.47
CA PHE A 118 9.23 20.38 -3.14
C PHE A 118 8.21 21.49 -2.88
N ASN A 119 7.02 21.20 -2.36
CA ASN A 119 6.11 22.28 -1.96
C ASN A 119 6.44 22.74 -0.53
N PRO A 120 6.92 23.99 -0.33
CA PRO A 120 7.40 24.46 0.97
C PRO A 120 6.35 24.36 2.07
N ARG A 121 5.09 24.73 1.78
CA ARG A 121 3.98 24.67 2.75
C ARG A 121 3.70 23.26 3.25
N ILE A 122 3.79 22.27 2.34
CA ILE A 122 3.54 20.87 2.67
C ILE A 122 4.76 20.24 3.30
N SER A 123 5.95 20.56 2.80
CA SER A 123 7.20 19.98 3.30
C SER A 123 7.46 20.37 4.76
N LEU A 124 7.21 21.63 5.12
CA LEU A 124 7.40 22.13 6.49
C LEU A 124 6.40 21.55 7.49
N THR A 125 5.18 21.23 7.03
CA THR A 125 4.14 20.63 7.90
C THR A 125 4.16 19.09 7.90
N SER A 126 4.96 18.47 7.05
CA SER A 126 5.06 17.00 6.94
C SER A 126 6.01 16.44 7.98
N ARG A 127 5.54 15.42 8.71
CA ARG A 127 6.41 14.65 9.62
C ARG A 127 7.47 13.88 8.82
N TRP A 128 8.62 13.65 9.42
CA TRP A 128 9.67 12.85 8.78
C TRP A 128 9.18 11.44 8.41
N ALA A 129 8.43 10.80 9.30
CA ALA A 129 7.84 9.47 9.07
C ALA A 129 6.94 9.42 7.82
N ASP A 130 6.23 10.53 7.50
CA ASP A 130 5.39 10.59 6.30
C ASP A 130 6.19 10.70 5.01
N LYS A 131 7.33 11.39 5.05
CA LYS A 131 8.27 11.47 3.92
C LYS A 131 8.94 10.11 3.70
N PHE A 132 9.40 9.52 4.80
CA PHE A 132 10.07 8.23 4.79
C PHE A 132 9.19 7.11 4.24
N ILE A 133 7.96 6.96 4.76
CA ILE A 133 7.07 5.88 4.29
C ILE A 133 6.68 6.05 2.83
N LEU A 134 6.44 7.28 2.37
CA LEU A 134 6.13 7.52 0.96
C LEU A 134 7.31 7.16 0.07
N LEU A 135 8.54 7.50 0.47
CA LEU A 135 9.75 7.14 -0.26
C LEU A 135 9.94 5.62 -0.28
N LEU A 136 9.79 4.96 0.87
CA LEU A 136 9.90 3.50 0.98
C LEU A 136 8.88 2.79 0.07
N LEU A 137 7.62 3.25 0.07
CA LEU A 137 6.59 2.72 -0.82
C LEU A 137 6.93 2.92 -2.29
N MET A 138 7.50 4.08 -2.66
CA MET A 138 7.91 4.35 -4.04
C MET A 138 9.09 3.48 -4.46
N ILE A 139 10.06 3.23 -3.58
CA ILE A 139 11.17 2.30 -3.85
C ILE A 139 10.62 0.88 -4.03
N THR A 140 9.77 0.42 -3.10
CA THR A 140 9.15 -0.91 -3.18
C THR A 140 8.34 -1.08 -4.46
N LEU A 141 7.56 -0.07 -4.84
CA LEU A 141 6.76 -0.07 -6.06
C LEU A 141 7.65 -0.09 -7.32
N THR A 142 8.73 0.67 -7.34
CA THR A 142 9.71 0.67 -8.44
C THR A 142 10.35 -0.71 -8.59
N LEU A 143 10.78 -1.32 -7.47
CA LEU A 143 11.32 -2.68 -7.48
C LEU A 143 10.29 -3.68 -8.01
N GLY A 144 9.01 -3.57 -7.59
CA GLY A 144 7.93 -4.40 -8.10
C GLY A 144 7.71 -4.24 -9.62
N LEU A 145 7.75 -3.02 -10.14
CA LEU A 145 7.68 -2.79 -11.59
C LEU A 145 8.90 -3.37 -12.33
N LEU A 146 10.08 -3.35 -11.71
CA LEU A 146 11.30 -3.94 -12.29
C LEU A 146 11.28 -5.48 -12.28
N THR A 147 10.44 -6.13 -11.47
CA THR A 147 10.25 -7.60 -11.56
C THR A 147 9.48 -8.00 -12.81
N ILE A 148 8.67 -7.10 -13.39
CA ILE A 148 7.79 -7.40 -14.53
C ILE A 148 8.55 -7.88 -15.76
N PRO A 149 9.60 -7.19 -16.28
CA PRO A 149 10.35 -7.66 -17.43
C PRO A 149 11.04 -9.02 -17.19
N VAL A 150 11.51 -9.28 -15.96
CA VAL A 150 12.11 -10.56 -15.59
C VAL A 150 11.05 -11.66 -15.59
N SER A 151 9.90 -11.42 -14.95
CA SER A 151 8.77 -12.35 -14.93
C SER A 151 8.22 -12.62 -16.33
N LEU A 152 8.19 -11.60 -17.22
CA LEU A 152 7.78 -11.76 -18.61
C LEU A 152 8.77 -12.63 -19.39
N GLY A 153 10.08 -12.50 -19.14
CA GLY A 153 11.10 -13.36 -19.70
C GLY A 153 10.86 -14.84 -19.34
N HIS A 154 10.63 -15.14 -18.07
CA HIS A 154 10.31 -16.50 -17.61
C HIS A 154 9.01 -17.01 -18.22
N ALA A 155 7.96 -16.21 -18.22
CA ALA A 155 6.67 -16.57 -18.84
C ALA A 155 6.81 -16.86 -20.35
N GLY A 156 7.62 -16.09 -21.06
CA GLY A 156 7.92 -16.29 -22.48
C GLY A 156 8.61 -17.62 -22.79
N HIS A 157 9.33 -18.19 -21.82
CA HIS A 157 9.93 -19.53 -21.90
C HIS A 157 9.03 -20.63 -21.30
N GLY A 158 7.81 -20.29 -20.89
CA GLY A 158 6.87 -21.24 -20.31
C GLY A 158 7.25 -21.72 -18.90
N ASP A 159 8.00 -20.90 -18.14
CA ASP A 159 8.48 -21.24 -16.81
C ASP A 159 7.74 -20.47 -15.71
N PRO A 160 6.71 -21.06 -15.07
CA PRO A 160 5.96 -20.42 -13.98
C PRO A 160 6.60 -20.60 -12.60
N ARG A 161 7.75 -21.27 -12.47
CA ARG A 161 8.35 -21.69 -11.18
C ARG A 161 8.60 -20.54 -10.22
N ILE A 162 8.88 -19.33 -10.71
CA ILE A 162 9.12 -18.17 -9.84
C ILE A 162 7.85 -17.78 -9.09
N VAL A 163 6.70 -17.73 -9.78
CA VAL A 163 5.43 -17.33 -9.14
C VAL A 163 4.99 -18.36 -8.12
N THR A 164 5.14 -19.65 -8.44
CA THR A 164 4.83 -20.74 -7.49
C THR A 164 5.76 -20.73 -6.29
N ALA A 165 7.08 -20.57 -6.49
CA ALA A 165 8.05 -20.50 -5.40
C ALA A 165 7.78 -19.32 -4.44
N LEU A 166 7.43 -18.15 -4.99
CA LEU A 166 7.06 -16.98 -4.18
C LEU A 166 5.79 -17.22 -3.36
N ALA A 167 4.77 -17.84 -3.96
CA ALA A 167 3.52 -18.18 -3.28
C ALA A 167 3.76 -19.22 -2.17
N GLU A 168 4.49 -20.28 -2.45
CA GLU A 168 4.83 -21.33 -1.48
C GLU A 168 5.65 -20.76 -0.31
N TRP A 169 6.59 -19.86 -0.57
CA TRP A 169 7.34 -19.20 0.48
C TRP A 169 6.44 -18.34 1.38
N ILE A 170 5.56 -17.50 0.84
CA ILE A 170 4.63 -16.68 1.63
C ILE A 170 3.70 -17.58 2.44
N GLN A 171 3.15 -18.63 1.84
CA GLN A 171 2.27 -19.58 2.52
C GLN A 171 2.99 -20.31 3.65
N SER A 172 4.27 -20.70 3.45
CA SER A 172 5.07 -21.34 4.49
C SER A 172 5.23 -20.43 5.73
N ILE A 173 5.38 -19.13 5.52
CA ILE A 173 5.43 -18.15 6.62
C ILE A 173 4.09 -18.09 7.36
N MET A 174 2.97 -18.06 6.62
CA MET A 174 1.62 -18.01 7.21
C MET A 174 1.29 -19.26 8.01
N TYR A 175 1.78 -20.43 7.59
CA TYR A 175 1.64 -21.69 8.32
C TYR A 175 2.66 -21.87 9.44
N LEU A 176 3.47 -20.87 9.76
CA LEU A 176 4.52 -20.91 10.77
C LEU A 176 5.57 -22.02 10.51
N HIS A 177 5.80 -22.35 9.27
CA HIS A 177 6.75 -23.38 8.83
C HIS A 177 7.73 -22.80 7.81
N PRO A 178 8.72 -21.97 8.26
CA PRO A 178 9.57 -21.19 7.36
C PRO A 178 10.36 -22.10 6.43
N ALA A 179 10.27 -21.85 5.15
CA ALA A 179 10.97 -22.59 4.11
C ALA A 179 11.74 -21.61 3.19
N PRO A 180 12.85 -21.00 3.67
CA PRO A 180 13.65 -20.06 2.88
C PRO A 180 14.26 -20.68 1.61
N ALA A 181 14.35 -22.00 1.53
CA ALA A 181 14.82 -22.72 0.36
C ALA A 181 14.02 -22.43 -0.92
N TYR A 182 12.73 -22.12 -0.81
CA TYR A 182 11.91 -21.71 -1.96
C TYR A 182 12.45 -20.45 -2.66
N ILE A 183 13.18 -19.61 -1.93
CA ILE A 183 13.70 -18.32 -2.46
C ILE A 183 15.14 -18.45 -2.98
N GLU A 184 15.83 -19.57 -2.80
CA GLU A 184 17.24 -19.73 -3.20
C GLU A 184 17.44 -19.49 -4.70
N GLY A 185 16.63 -20.12 -5.53
CA GLY A 185 16.70 -20.04 -7.01
C GLY A 185 16.02 -18.83 -7.63
N VAL A 186 15.43 -17.95 -6.83
CA VAL A 186 14.72 -16.77 -7.31
C VAL A 186 15.68 -15.63 -7.63
N ASP A 187 15.43 -14.87 -8.71
CA ASP A 187 16.25 -13.75 -9.11
C ASP A 187 16.37 -12.66 -8.04
N MET A 188 17.53 -12.00 -8.00
CA MET A 188 17.85 -11.01 -6.98
C MET A 188 16.85 -9.86 -6.90
N ILE A 189 16.26 -9.45 -8.02
CA ILE A 189 15.27 -8.35 -8.04
C ILE A 189 14.02 -8.67 -7.21
N PHE A 190 13.53 -9.93 -7.26
CA PHE A 190 12.43 -10.38 -6.41
C PHE A 190 12.85 -10.42 -4.94
N LYS A 191 14.05 -10.91 -4.65
CA LYS A 191 14.59 -10.95 -3.27
C LYS A 191 14.64 -9.56 -2.64
N ILE A 192 15.14 -8.58 -3.39
CA ILE A 192 15.20 -7.19 -2.93
C ILE A 192 13.78 -6.63 -2.74
N HIS A 193 12.88 -6.89 -3.69
CA HIS A 193 11.48 -6.46 -3.58
C HIS A 193 10.81 -7.05 -2.33
N LEU A 194 11.02 -8.32 -2.03
CA LEU A 194 10.50 -8.99 -0.83
C LEU A 194 11.02 -8.34 0.46
N ILE A 195 12.33 -8.06 0.54
CA ILE A 195 12.93 -7.40 1.71
C ILE A 195 12.29 -6.03 1.94
N PHE A 196 12.16 -5.21 0.89
CA PHE A 196 11.51 -3.91 1.00
C PHE A 196 10.02 -4.04 1.35
N GLY A 197 9.31 -5.02 0.77
CA GLY A 197 7.94 -5.32 1.10
C GLY A 197 7.76 -5.70 2.57
N MET A 198 8.60 -6.58 3.11
CA MET A 198 8.59 -6.92 4.55
C MET A 198 8.94 -5.72 5.42
N THR A 199 9.87 -4.87 4.98
CA THR A 199 10.22 -3.64 5.70
C THR A 199 9.03 -2.67 5.80
N VAL A 200 8.14 -2.62 4.80
CA VAL A 200 6.90 -1.82 4.89
C VAL A 200 6.04 -2.29 6.07
N PHE A 201 5.89 -3.60 6.28
CA PHE A 201 5.18 -4.13 7.45
C PHE A 201 5.89 -3.78 8.76
N LEU A 202 7.22 -3.87 8.79
CA LEU A 202 8.02 -3.52 9.98
C LEU A 202 7.79 -2.07 10.43
N VAL A 203 7.77 -1.13 9.49
CA VAL A 203 7.63 0.30 9.80
C VAL A 203 6.18 0.78 9.86
N PHE A 204 5.23 -0.07 9.50
CA PHE A 204 3.80 0.26 9.44
C PHE A 204 3.28 0.93 10.72
N PRO A 205 3.48 0.35 11.92
CA PRO A 205 2.92 0.92 13.16
C PRO A 205 3.48 2.30 13.51
N PHE A 206 4.66 2.66 13.00
CA PHE A 206 5.34 3.92 13.30
C PHE A 206 5.03 5.04 12.31
N THR A 207 4.21 4.75 11.31
CA THR A 207 3.92 5.64 10.20
C THR A 207 2.42 5.95 10.10
N ARG A 208 2.06 6.80 9.14
CA ARG A 208 0.66 7.08 8.82
C ARG A 208 -0.10 5.89 8.21
N MET A 209 0.57 4.79 7.88
CA MET A 209 -0.05 3.59 7.31
C MET A 209 -1.16 3.00 8.20
N VAL A 210 -1.13 3.28 9.50
CA VAL A 210 -2.19 2.86 10.44
C VAL A 210 -3.60 3.31 10.05
N HIS A 211 -3.74 4.35 9.21
CA HIS A 211 -5.05 4.76 8.70
C HIS A 211 -5.75 3.66 7.88
N ILE A 212 -5.02 2.67 7.35
CA ILE A 212 -5.58 1.52 6.63
C ILE A 212 -6.52 0.72 7.54
N TRP A 213 -6.20 0.57 8.83
CA TRP A 213 -7.07 -0.08 9.81
C TRP A 213 -8.38 0.69 10.08
N SER A 214 -8.36 2.01 9.84
CA SER A 214 -9.54 2.87 9.99
C SER A 214 -10.35 2.99 8.70
N ALA A 215 -10.14 2.12 7.73
CA ALA A 215 -10.92 2.11 6.50
C ALA A 215 -12.42 1.93 6.83
N PRO A 216 -13.29 2.82 6.32
CA PRO A 216 -14.68 2.87 6.74
C PRO A 216 -15.53 1.79 6.02
N PHE A 217 -15.20 0.53 6.22
CA PHE A 217 -15.92 -0.60 5.62
C PHE A 217 -17.42 -0.60 5.93
N GLY A 218 -17.82 -0.03 7.07
CA GLY A 218 -19.23 0.13 7.44
C GLY A 218 -20.04 1.01 6.46
N TYR A 219 -19.40 1.89 5.68
CA TYR A 219 -20.09 2.67 4.67
C TYR A 219 -20.50 1.85 3.45
N LEU A 220 -19.83 0.73 3.18
CA LEU A 220 -20.23 -0.19 2.11
C LEU A 220 -21.58 -0.86 2.38
N LEU A 221 -21.93 -0.98 3.67
CA LEU A 221 -23.16 -1.63 4.13
C LEU A 221 -24.28 -0.63 4.50
N ARG A 222 -24.00 0.67 4.49
CA ARG A 222 -24.99 1.71 4.81
C ARG A 222 -25.66 2.22 3.55
N ALA A 223 -26.98 2.42 3.62
CA ALA A 223 -27.69 3.26 2.66
C ALA A 223 -27.05 4.68 2.68
N TYR A 224 -26.88 5.28 1.50
CA TYR A 224 -26.28 6.60 1.43
C TYR A 224 -27.15 7.64 2.19
N GLN A 225 -26.49 8.55 2.89
CA GLN A 225 -27.15 9.61 3.64
C GLN A 225 -27.30 10.84 2.74
N ILE A 226 -28.54 11.30 2.57
CA ILE A 226 -28.80 12.58 1.87
C ILE A 226 -28.43 13.71 2.83
N VAL A 227 -27.28 14.34 2.62
CA VAL A 227 -26.93 15.57 3.29
C VAL A 227 -27.60 16.72 2.54
N ARG A 228 -28.77 17.16 3.02
CA ARG A 228 -29.40 18.40 2.53
C ARG A 228 -28.72 19.57 3.25
N SER A 229 -27.89 20.33 2.53
CA SER A 229 -27.60 21.67 2.98
C SER A 229 -28.89 22.46 2.87
N LYS A 230 -29.48 22.89 3.98
CA LYS A 230 -30.38 24.04 3.93
C LYS A 230 -29.53 25.21 3.43
N LYS A 231 -29.58 25.53 2.13
CA LYS A 231 -29.23 26.86 1.70
C LYS A 231 -30.13 27.77 2.52
N HIS A 232 -29.62 28.42 3.55
CA HIS A 232 -30.22 29.64 4.02
C HIS A 232 -30.32 30.48 2.77
N LYS A 233 -31.56 30.68 2.27
CA LYS A 233 -31.86 31.87 1.49
C LYS A 233 -31.51 32.99 2.49
N TYR A 234 -30.31 33.55 2.36
CA TYR A 234 -30.09 34.92 2.80
C TYR A 234 -31.18 35.69 2.07
N GLN A 235 -32.15 36.11 2.85
CA GLN A 235 -33.22 36.94 2.29
C GLN A 235 -32.48 38.16 1.77
N GLU A 236 -32.75 38.50 0.52
CA GLU A 236 -32.26 39.71 -0.13
C GLU A 236 -32.62 40.96 0.70
N HIS A 237 -33.50 40.83 1.69
CA HIS A 237 -33.90 41.87 2.64
C HIS A 237 -32.75 42.38 3.52
N ASP A 238 -31.79 41.54 3.94
CA ASP A 238 -30.72 42.03 4.80
C ASP A 238 -29.66 42.84 4.05
N ARG A 239 -29.70 42.86 2.72
CA ARG A 239 -28.72 43.60 1.91
C ARG A 239 -29.13 45.08 1.73
N TYR A 240 -30.37 45.41 1.96
CA TYR A 240 -30.90 46.79 1.81
C TYR A 240 -30.95 47.59 3.12
N ASP A 241 -30.82 46.95 4.28
CA ASP A 241 -30.89 47.63 5.59
C ASP A 241 -29.54 48.16 6.11
N LEU A 242 -28.44 47.78 5.48
CA LEU A 242 -27.10 48.31 5.85
C LEU A 242 -26.81 49.71 5.31
N GLY A 243 -27.72 50.33 4.58
CA GLY A 243 -27.54 51.64 3.94
C GLY A 243 -28.52 52.72 4.41
N LYS A 244 -29.42 52.46 5.36
CA LYS A 244 -30.30 53.50 5.89
C LYS A 244 -29.66 54.25 7.02
N PRO A 245 -29.54 55.59 7.00
CA PRO A 245 -29.12 56.37 8.13
C PRO A 245 -30.10 56.18 9.29
N VAL A 246 -29.60 55.97 10.48
CA VAL A 246 -30.36 55.97 11.73
C VAL A 246 -30.71 57.44 12.02
N ASP A 247 -31.93 57.82 11.80
CA ASP A 247 -32.42 59.11 12.26
C ASP A 247 -32.47 59.08 13.80
N PHE A 248 -31.71 59.99 14.43
CA PHE A 248 -31.71 60.25 15.87
C PHE A 248 -32.86 61.16 16.27
#